data_fd4ec42e7c4a6979134adacc09dce9cc
#
_entry.id   fd4ec42e7c4a6979134adacc09dce9cc
#
_cell.length_a   1.000
_cell.length_b   1.000
_cell.length_c   1.000
_cell.angle_alpha   90.00
_cell.angle_beta   90.00
_cell.angle_gamma   90.00
#
_symmetry.space_group_name_H-M   'P 1'
#
loop_
_entity.id
_entity.type
_entity.pdbx_description
1 polymer ?
#
loop_
_entity_poly.entity_id
_entity_poly.type
_entity_poly.pdbx_seq_one_letter_code
_entity_poly.pdbx_strand_id
1 'polypeptide(L)'
;MANCFEYGEKETGYLKSRDARLAGVIDKIGHIERETDPDLFSSVVHHIIGQQISTKAQATIWQRMRESLGIVDAHSVANAGIDWLQSFGMTFRKAEYISDFARKAESGEFDPNAVKHMPDEQAISELAALKGVGVWTAEMILLFCMQRSDVFSYGDLAVLRGLRMVYRHRKIDKKLFEKYRRRFSPSCSVASLYLWAVAGGAIPELKDPAPKKTNKRQTAVQKARMGNNA
;
A
#
# COMPACT_ATOMS: atom_id res chain seq x y z
N MET A 1 13.57 -5.25 18.14
CA MET A 1 13.36 -3.95 17.47
C MET A 1 12.51 -4.19 16.24
N ALA A 2 11.55 -3.33 15.94
CA ALA A 2 10.78 -3.46 14.69
C ALA A 2 11.72 -3.22 13.50
N ASN A 3 11.57 -4.03 12.44
CA ASN A 3 12.28 -3.77 11.19
C ASN A 3 11.64 -2.56 10.51
N CYS A 4 12.44 -1.57 10.11
CA CYS A 4 11.98 -0.40 9.38
C CYS A 4 12.54 -0.39 7.96
N PHE A 5 11.85 0.31 7.06
CA PHE A 5 12.33 0.52 5.69
C PHE A 5 13.65 1.30 5.72
N GLU A 6 14.68 0.70 5.15
CA GLU A 6 16.04 1.24 5.22
C GLU A 6 16.27 2.28 4.12
N TYR A 7 16.54 3.52 4.50
CA TYR A 7 16.99 4.61 3.64
C TYR A 7 17.70 5.68 4.44
N GLY A 8 18.45 6.53 3.77
CA GLY A 8 19.23 7.56 4.46
C GLY A 8 19.48 8.81 3.61
N GLU A 9 20.61 9.48 3.90
CA GLU A 9 21.01 10.70 3.18
C GLU A 9 21.28 10.48 1.70
N LYS A 10 21.67 9.28 1.30
CA LYS A 10 21.89 8.92 -0.10
C LYS A 10 20.62 9.09 -0.92
N GLU A 11 19.53 8.48 -0.49
CA GLU A 11 18.24 8.50 -1.18
C GLU A 11 17.58 9.88 -1.07
N THR A 12 17.56 10.46 0.14
CA THR A 12 16.96 11.79 0.36
C THR A 12 17.76 12.89 -0.34
N GLY A 13 19.09 12.85 -0.29
CA GLY A 13 19.97 13.78 -1.01
C GLY A 13 19.78 13.67 -2.53
N TYR A 14 19.67 12.45 -3.06
CA TYR A 14 19.35 12.26 -4.47
C TYR A 14 18.02 12.92 -4.83
N LEU A 15 16.94 12.62 -4.11
CA LEU A 15 15.62 13.19 -4.37
C LEU A 15 15.61 14.72 -4.28
N LYS A 16 16.30 15.30 -3.28
CA LYS A 16 16.44 16.75 -3.11
C LYS A 16 17.16 17.40 -4.28
N SER A 17 18.19 16.76 -4.82
CA SER A 17 18.93 17.25 -5.99
C SER A 17 18.09 17.23 -7.28
N ARG A 18 17.13 16.31 -7.36
CA ARG A 18 16.29 16.11 -8.55
C ARG A 18 15.02 16.97 -8.57
N ASP A 19 14.54 17.39 -7.38
CA ASP A 19 13.27 18.10 -7.30
C ASP A 19 13.21 19.05 -6.09
N ALA A 20 13.25 20.35 -6.33
CA ALA A 20 13.23 21.37 -5.26
C ALA A 20 11.94 21.39 -4.43
N ARG A 21 10.78 20.99 -5.00
CA ARG A 21 9.53 20.92 -4.25
C ARG A 21 9.52 19.74 -3.30
N LEU A 22 9.96 18.57 -3.79
CA LEU A 22 10.11 17.39 -2.94
C LEU A 22 11.21 17.63 -1.88
N ALA A 23 12.29 18.35 -2.20
CA ALA A 23 13.30 18.77 -1.22
C ALA A 23 12.67 19.52 -0.06
N GLY A 24 11.84 20.53 -0.32
CA GLY A 24 11.13 21.26 0.72
C GLY A 24 10.17 20.40 1.57
N VAL A 25 9.60 19.34 0.98
CA VAL A 25 8.78 18.35 1.71
C VAL A 25 9.66 17.51 2.64
N ILE A 26 10.78 16.97 2.11
CA ILE A 26 11.73 16.16 2.87
C ILE A 26 12.30 16.95 4.06
N ASP A 27 12.71 18.21 3.84
CA ASP A 27 13.28 19.07 4.88
C ASP A 27 12.25 19.40 5.98
N LYS A 28 10.98 19.57 5.63
CA LYS A 28 9.92 19.86 6.61
C LYS A 28 9.50 18.65 7.43
N ILE A 29 9.46 17.46 6.84
CA ILE A 29 8.99 16.24 7.50
C ILE A 29 10.13 15.56 8.27
N GLY A 30 11.36 15.62 7.76
CA GLY A 30 12.49 14.88 8.31
C GLY A 30 12.45 13.40 7.95
N HIS A 31 13.12 12.56 8.74
CA HIS A 31 13.15 11.12 8.53
C HIS A 31 11.81 10.47 8.87
N ILE A 32 11.34 9.56 8.03
CA ILE A 32 10.09 8.81 8.23
C ILE A 32 10.45 7.37 8.58
N GLU A 33 10.13 6.95 9.79
CA GLU A 33 10.19 5.53 10.16
C GLU A 33 8.95 4.80 9.65
N ARG A 34 9.16 3.70 8.94
CA ARG A 34 8.08 2.88 8.41
C ARG A 34 8.38 1.40 8.63
N GLU A 35 7.58 0.76 9.47
CA GLU A 35 7.71 -0.67 9.76
C GLU A 35 7.60 -1.52 8.50
N THR A 36 8.40 -2.58 8.47
CA THR A 36 8.46 -3.58 7.40
C THR A 36 8.26 -4.98 7.96
N ASP A 37 7.75 -5.88 7.14
CA ASP A 37 7.64 -7.31 7.45
C ASP A 37 8.53 -8.10 6.48
N PRO A 38 9.71 -8.57 6.90
CA PRO A 38 10.68 -9.23 6.02
C PRO A 38 10.25 -10.65 5.62
N ASP A 39 9.25 -11.22 6.28
CA ASP A 39 8.71 -12.52 5.89
C ASP A 39 7.66 -12.38 4.81
N LEU A 40 7.93 -12.95 3.62
CA LEU A 40 7.04 -12.78 2.46
C LEU A 40 5.70 -13.49 2.65
N PHE A 41 5.70 -14.66 3.31
CA PHE A 41 4.45 -15.39 3.54
C PHE A 41 3.54 -14.59 4.46
N SER A 42 4.06 -14.17 5.63
CA SER A 42 3.29 -13.38 6.60
C SER A 42 2.86 -12.04 6.02
N SER A 43 3.70 -11.39 5.23
CA SER A 43 3.39 -10.12 4.56
C SER A 43 2.21 -10.25 3.58
N VAL A 44 2.17 -11.30 2.74
CA VAL A 44 1.03 -11.56 1.83
C VAL A 44 -0.26 -11.75 2.64
N VAL A 45 -0.22 -12.60 3.67
CA VAL A 45 -1.38 -12.86 4.55
C VAL A 45 -1.86 -11.56 5.20
N HIS A 46 -0.94 -10.78 5.77
CA HIS A 46 -1.23 -9.50 6.42
C HIS A 46 -1.88 -8.49 5.46
N HIS A 47 -1.39 -8.41 4.21
CA HIS A 47 -1.97 -7.55 3.19
C HIS A 47 -3.39 -8.00 2.77
N ILE A 48 -3.65 -9.31 2.63
CA ILE A 48 -5.00 -9.81 2.34
C ILE A 48 -5.97 -9.47 3.49
N ILE A 49 -5.54 -9.65 4.75
CA ILE A 49 -6.34 -9.29 5.92
C ILE A 49 -6.70 -7.80 5.88
N GLY A 50 -5.75 -6.93 5.57
CA GLY A 50 -5.91 -5.47 5.61
C GLY A 50 -6.83 -4.86 4.55
N GLN A 51 -7.19 -5.61 3.50
CA GLN A 51 -8.01 -5.09 2.40
C GLN A 51 -9.38 -4.60 2.88
N GLN A 52 -9.75 -3.37 2.50
CA GLN A 52 -11.06 -2.76 2.74
C GLN A 52 -11.49 -2.69 4.22
N ILE A 53 -10.55 -2.70 5.16
CA ILE A 53 -10.79 -2.50 6.59
C ILE A 53 -9.88 -1.42 7.15
N SER A 54 -10.16 -0.94 8.37
CA SER A 54 -9.29 0.01 9.05
C SER A 54 -8.00 -0.67 9.56
N THR A 55 -6.93 0.11 9.70
CA THR A 55 -5.65 -0.37 10.26
C THR A 55 -5.85 -0.98 11.66
N LYS A 56 -6.74 -0.41 12.49
CA LYS A 56 -7.06 -0.96 13.80
C LYS A 56 -7.70 -2.34 13.71
N ALA A 57 -8.65 -2.54 12.79
CA ALA A 57 -9.30 -3.84 12.59
C ALA A 57 -8.30 -4.88 12.05
N GLN A 58 -7.44 -4.48 11.11
CA GLN A 58 -6.37 -5.34 10.61
C GLN A 58 -5.43 -5.79 11.73
N ALA A 59 -4.95 -4.85 12.55
CA ALA A 59 -4.08 -5.16 13.69
C ALA A 59 -4.74 -6.14 14.67
N THR A 60 -6.03 -5.97 14.95
CA THR A 60 -6.77 -6.87 15.84
C THR A 60 -6.86 -8.30 15.28
N ILE A 61 -7.19 -8.45 14.00
CA ILE A 61 -7.28 -9.78 13.33
C ILE A 61 -5.89 -10.42 13.31
N TRP A 62 -4.87 -9.66 12.92
CA TRP A 62 -3.50 -10.14 12.85
C TRP A 62 -2.97 -10.61 14.21
N GLN A 63 -3.23 -9.84 15.27
CA GLN A 63 -2.84 -10.22 16.62
C GLN A 63 -3.50 -11.54 17.06
N ARG A 64 -4.82 -11.68 16.88
CA ARG A 64 -5.55 -12.92 17.20
C ARG A 64 -4.97 -14.13 16.46
N MET A 65 -4.66 -13.95 15.16
CA MET A 65 -4.06 -15.01 14.36
C MET A 65 -2.69 -15.43 14.90
N ARG A 66 -1.82 -14.46 15.23
CA ARG A 66 -0.50 -14.73 15.83
C ARG A 66 -0.58 -15.38 17.20
N GLU A 67 -1.49 -14.92 18.06
CA GLU A 67 -1.69 -15.50 19.40
C GLU A 67 -2.17 -16.95 19.32
N SER A 68 -2.95 -17.30 18.31
CA SER A 68 -3.54 -18.61 18.15
C SER A 68 -2.64 -19.60 17.39
N LEU A 69 -1.88 -19.15 16.39
CA LEU A 69 -0.95 -19.98 15.61
C LEU A 69 0.48 -20.02 16.19
N GLY A 70 0.86 -19.01 16.96
CA GLY A 70 2.27 -18.77 17.33
C GLY A 70 3.08 -18.28 16.13
N ILE A 71 3.36 -19.14 15.18
CA ILE A 71 4.05 -18.82 13.93
C ILE A 71 3.01 -18.80 12.78
N VAL A 72 3.01 -17.74 12.01
CA VAL A 72 2.15 -17.61 10.81
C VAL A 72 2.99 -18.01 9.59
N ASP A 73 3.04 -19.30 9.32
CA ASP A 73 3.73 -19.89 8.16
C ASP A 73 2.77 -20.71 7.28
N ALA A 74 3.26 -21.21 6.16
CA ALA A 74 2.46 -21.95 5.20
C ALA A 74 1.82 -23.21 5.82
N HIS A 75 2.58 -23.95 6.62
CA HIS A 75 2.12 -25.18 7.25
C HIS A 75 1.00 -24.93 8.26
N SER A 76 1.22 -24.02 9.21
CA SER A 76 0.24 -23.70 10.26
C SER A 76 -1.07 -23.16 9.67
N VAL A 77 -0.99 -22.30 8.64
CA VAL A 77 -2.15 -21.71 7.99
C VAL A 77 -2.89 -22.71 7.10
N ALA A 78 -2.18 -23.58 6.36
CA ALA A 78 -2.81 -24.61 5.52
C ALA A 78 -3.64 -25.61 6.35
N ASN A 79 -3.13 -25.96 7.53
CA ASN A 79 -3.79 -26.92 8.45
C ASN A 79 -4.93 -26.30 9.29
N ALA A 80 -5.02 -24.97 9.38
CA ALA A 80 -5.99 -24.29 10.22
C ALA A 80 -7.45 -24.44 9.75
N GLY A 81 -7.68 -24.56 8.45
CA GLY A 81 -9.02 -24.59 7.86
C GLY A 81 -9.68 -23.21 7.72
N ILE A 82 -10.60 -23.10 6.76
CA ILE A 82 -11.22 -21.82 6.38
C ILE A 82 -12.09 -21.25 7.50
N ASP A 83 -12.93 -22.08 8.16
CA ASP A 83 -13.83 -21.65 9.22
C ASP A 83 -13.06 -21.10 10.42
N TRP A 84 -11.94 -21.75 10.72
CA TRP A 84 -11.09 -21.30 11.82
C TRP A 84 -10.39 -19.97 11.50
N LEU A 85 -9.86 -19.81 10.29
CA LEU A 85 -9.30 -18.53 9.84
C LEU A 85 -10.35 -17.40 9.87
N GLN A 86 -11.58 -17.71 9.45
CA GLN A 86 -12.69 -16.76 9.48
C GLN A 86 -13.04 -16.33 10.91
N SER A 87 -12.92 -17.21 11.89
CA SER A 87 -13.24 -16.94 13.29
C SER A 87 -12.42 -15.79 13.92
N PHE A 88 -11.27 -15.44 13.34
CA PHE A 88 -10.48 -14.26 13.75
C PHE A 88 -11.14 -12.93 13.40
N GLY A 89 -12.21 -12.93 12.57
CA GLY A 89 -12.98 -11.74 12.21
C GLY A 89 -12.75 -11.23 10.80
N MET A 90 -12.13 -12.03 9.94
CA MET A 90 -12.07 -11.75 8.51
C MET A 90 -13.27 -12.33 7.75
N THR A 91 -13.51 -11.90 6.51
CA THR A 91 -14.54 -12.50 5.65
C THR A 91 -14.12 -13.88 5.17
N PHE A 92 -15.09 -14.77 4.90
CA PHE A 92 -14.84 -16.10 4.32
C PHE A 92 -13.98 -16.01 3.06
N ARG A 93 -14.25 -15.03 2.20
CA ARG A 93 -13.47 -14.81 0.97
C ARG A 93 -11.99 -14.56 1.24
N LYS A 94 -11.65 -13.81 2.29
CA LYS A 94 -10.25 -13.61 2.71
C LYS A 94 -9.65 -14.89 3.27
N ALA A 95 -10.39 -15.60 4.10
CA ALA A 95 -9.96 -16.90 4.64
C ALA A 95 -9.68 -17.92 3.53
N GLU A 96 -10.53 -17.98 2.50
CA GLU A 96 -10.31 -18.80 1.29
C GLU A 96 -9.04 -18.42 0.54
N TYR A 97 -8.79 -17.11 0.33
CA TYR A 97 -7.58 -16.64 -0.35
C TYR A 97 -6.31 -16.97 0.43
N ILE A 98 -6.36 -16.79 1.74
CA ILE A 98 -5.24 -17.11 2.64
C ILE A 98 -4.97 -18.61 2.66
N SER A 99 -6.02 -19.45 2.77
CA SER A 99 -5.91 -20.90 2.73
C SER A 99 -5.37 -21.40 1.38
N ASP A 100 -5.84 -20.85 0.24
CA ASP A 100 -5.35 -21.19 -1.10
C ASP A 100 -3.85 -20.85 -1.23
N PHE A 101 -3.46 -19.67 -0.79
CA PHE A 101 -2.07 -19.23 -0.80
C PHE A 101 -1.17 -20.12 0.09
N ALA A 102 -1.62 -20.46 1.29
CA ALA A 102 -0.87 -21.33 2.20
C ALA A 102 -0.62 -22.72 1.59
N ARG A 103 -1.65 -23.32 0.97
CA ARG A 103 -1.49 -24.62 0.29
C ARG A 103 -0.53 -24.54 -0.89
N LYS A 104 -0.55 -23.47 -1.67
CA LYS A 104 0.40 -23.26 -2.78
C LYS A 104 1.84 -23.12 -2.28
N ALA A 105 2.03 -22.39 -1.18
CA ALA A 105 3.34 -22.22 -0.59
C ALA A 105 3.85 -23.54 0.04
N GLU A 106 2.99 -24.30 0.71
CA GLU A 106 3.36 -25.60 1.31
C GLU A 106 3.66 -26.67 0.26
N SER A 107 2.91 -26.70 -0.85
CA SER A 107 3.14 -27.66 -1.96
C SER A 107 4.34 -27.30 -2.85
N GLY A 108 4.92 -26.11 -2.70
CA GLY A 108 5.98 -25.61 -3.58
C GLY A 108 5.48 -25.07 -4.92
N GLU A 109 4.15 -24.96 -5.15
CA GLU A 109 3.59 -24.29 -6.33
C GLU A 109 3.91 -22.77 -6.32
N PHE A 110 4.05 -22.19 -5.13
CA PHE A 110 4.55 -20.83 -4.91
C PHE A 110 5.74 -20.88 -3.96
N ASP A 111 6.90 -20.41 -4.42
CA ASP A 111 8.10 -20.32 -3.59
C ASP A 111 8.36 -18.87 -3.17
N PRO A 112 8.08 -18.50 -1.89
CA PRO A 112 8.35 -17.16 -1.38
C PRO A 112 9.82 -16.73 -1.49
N ASN A 113 10.76 -17.67 -1.39
CA ASN A 113 12.19 -17.36 -1.48
C ASN A 113 12.60 -17.07 -2.93
N ALA A 114 12.09 -17.82 -3.88
CA ALA A 114 12.32 -17.55 -5.30
C ALA A 114 11.82 -16.17 -5.69
N VAL A 115 10.59 -15.79 -5.27
CA VAL A 115 9.99 -14.48 -5.56
C VAL A 115 10.84 -13.33 -5.02
N LYS A 116 11.43 -13.47 -3.84
CA LYS A 116 12.33 -12.45 -3.27
C LYS A 116 13.55 -12.13 -4.14
N HIS A 117 13.98 -13.05 -4.98
CA HIS A 117 15.15 -12.89 -5.85
C HIS A 117 14.81 -12.53 -7.30
N MET A 118 13.51 -12.48 -7.64
CA MET A 118 13.05 -12.10 -8.98
C MET A 118 13.23 -10.60 -9.24
N PRO A 119 13.39 -10.18 -10.52
CA PRO A 119 13.20 -8.79 -10.93
C PRO A 119 11.80 -8.29 -10.56
N ASP A 120 11.65 -6.98 -10.30
CA ASP A 120 10.42 -6.39 -9.78
C ASP A 120 9.18 -6.73 -10.63
N GLU A 121 9.28 -6.65 -11.96
CA GLU A 121 8.17 -6.96 -12.87
C GLU A 121 7.71 -8.42 -12.76
N GLN A 122 8.65 -9.35 -12.62
CA GLN A 122 8.34 -10.77 -12.44
C GLN A 122 7.73 -11.03 -11.06
N ALA A 123 8.31 -10.45 -10.01
CA ALA A 123 7.79 -10.58 -8.64
C ALA A 123 6.35 -10.02 -8.54
N ILE A 124 6.07 -8.87 -9.18
CA ILE A 124 4.71 -8.32 -9.25
C ILE A 124 3.76 -9.28 -9.97
N SER A 125 4.19 -9.86 -11.08
CA SER A 125 3.37 -10.83 -11.86
C SER A 125 3.04 -12.07 -11.04
N GLU A 126 4.03 -12.68 -10.39
CA GLU A 126 3.86 -13.85 -9.53
C GLU A 126 2.94 -13.57 -8.33
N LEU A 127 3.16 -12.46 -7.64
CA LEU A 127 2.31 -12.06 -6.52
C LEU A 127 0.88 -11.76 -6.97
N ALA A 128 0.70 -11.08 -8.10
CA ALA A 128 -0.62 -10.72 -8.62
C ALA A 128 -1.39 -11.92 -9.20
N ALA A 129 -0.74 -13.06 -9.46
CA ALA A 129 -1.40 -14.31 -9.82
C ALA A 129 -2.08 -15.00 -8.62
N LEU A 130 -1.74 -14.60 -7.39
CA LEU A 130 -2.38 -15.10 -6.17
C LEU A 130 -3.80 -14.53 -6.03
N LYS A 131 -4.75 -15.40 -5.64
CA LYS A 131 -6.12 -14.97 -5.39
C LYS A 131 -6.18 -13.87 -4.33
N GLY A 132 -6.83 -12.78 -4.65
CA GLY A 132 -6.97 -11.65 -3.74
C GLY A 132 -5.79 -10.68 -3.71
N VAL A 133 -4.73 -10.94 -4.45
CA VAL A 133 -3.58 -10.02 -4.58
C VAL A 133 -3.67 -9.32 -5.94
N GLY A 134 -3.86 -8.01 -5.94
CA GLY A 134 -3.79 -7.20 -7.16
C GLY A 134 -2.42 -6.56 -7.33
N VAL A 135 -2.17 -5.95 -8.49
CA VAL A 135 -0.90 -5.26 -8.79
C VAL A 135 -0.49 -4.27 -7.69
N TRP A 136 -1.41 -3.44 -7.21
CA TRP A 136 -1.12 -2.49 -6.13
C TRP A 136 -0.68 -3.22 -4.84
N THR A 137 -1.33 -4.32 -4.47
CA THR A 137 -0.94 -5.11 -3.28
C THR A 137 0.45 -5.73 -3.48
N ALA A 138 0.74 -6.25 -4.68
CA ALA A 138 2.05 -6.77 -5.02
C ALA A 138 3.15 -5.69 -4.91
N GLU A 139 2.91 -4.48 -5.44
CA GLU A 139 3.81 -3.34 -5.30
C GLU A 139 4.06 -2.95 -3.83
N MET A 140 3.02 -3.00 -2.97
CA MET A 140 3.18 -2.74 -1.53
C MET A 140 4.01 -3.83 -0.84
N ILE A 141 3.88 -5.09 -1.24
CA ILE A 141 4.72 -6.19 -0.76
C ILE A 141 6.18 -5.98 -1.19
N LEU A 142 6.43 -5.61 -2.45
CA LEU A 142 7.78 -5.26 -2.90
C LEU A 142 8.40 -4.16 -2.03
N LEU A 143 7.62 -3.15 -1.67
CA LEU A 143 8.10 -2.03 -0.88
C LEU A 143 8.30 -2.41 0.58
N PHE A 144 7.28 -2.96 1.25
CA PHE A 144 7.27 -3.16 2.71
C PHE A 144 7.80 -4.52 3.19
N CYS A 145 7.92 -5.51 2.29
CA CYS A 145 8.53 -6.80 2.63
C CYS A 145 9.93 -6.94 2.01
N MET A 146 10.05 -6.66 0.71
CA MET A 146 11.29 -6.87 -0.02
C MET A 146 12.20 -5.63 -0.01
N GLN A 147 11.75 -4.51 0.53
CA GLN A 147 12.45 -3.22 0.62
C GLN A 147 13.01 -2.73 -0.72
N ARG A 148 12.26 -2.96 -1.81
CA ARG A 148 12.66 -2.51 -3.15
C ARG A 148 12.68 -0.98 -3.21
N SER A 149 13.80 -0.42 -3.68
CA SER A 149 14.05 1.04 -3.64
C SER A 149 13.26 1.85 -4.67
N ASP A 150 12.80 1.21 -5.76
CA ASP A 150 12.23 1.93 -6.91
C ASP A 150 10.77 1.61 -7.21
N VAL A 151 9.97 1.35 -6.17
CA VAL A 151 8.53 1.10 -6.30
C VAL A 151 7.77 2.42 -6.34
N PHE A 152 6.97 2.62 -7.42
CA PHE A 152 6.11 3.80 -7.59
C PHE A 152 4.79 3.41 -8.23
N SER A 153 3.73 3.31 -7.44
CA SER A 153 2.45 2.74 -7.85
C SER A 153 1.49 3.79 -8.41
N TYR A 154 1.11 3.66 -9.69
CA TYR A 154 0.04 4.47 -10.29
C TYR A 154 -1.36 4.14 -9.72
N GLY A 155 -1.53 2.92 -9.20
CA GLY A 155 -2.75 2.48 -8.52
C GLY A 155 -2.95 3.08 -7.13
N ASP A 156 -1.91 3.70 -6.56
CA ASP A 156 -1.95 4.26 -5.20
C ASP A 156 -2.57 5.66 -5.17
N LEU A 157 -3.79 5.73 -4.65
CA LEU A 157 -4.53 7.00 -4.56
C LEU A 157 -3.87 8.02 -3.64
N ALA A 158 -3.12 7.59 -2.62
CA ALA A 158 -2.45 8.48 -1.70
C ALA A 158 -1.17 9.06 -2.32
N VAL A 159 -0.41 8.27 -3.09
CA VAL A 159 0.71 8.78 -3.92
C VAL A 159 0.19 9.81 -4.93
N LEU A 160 -0.90 9.49 -5.66
CA LEU A 160 -1.49 10.44 -6.61
C LEU A 160 -1.98 11.72 -5.92
N ARG A 161 -2.56 11.60 -4.72
CA ARG A 161 -2.98 12.75 -3.91
C ARG A 161 -1.77 13.57 -3.47
N GLY A 162 -0.72 12.94 -2.94
CA GLY A 162 0.52 13.60 -2.57
C GLY A 162 1.13 14.40 -3.72
N LEU A 163 1.22 13.77 -4.91
CA LEU A 163 1.67 14.47 -6.13
C LEU A 163 0.82 15.69 -6.46
N ARG A 164 -0.52 15.59 -6.36
CA ARG A 164 -1.39 16.76 -6.61
C ARG A 164 -1.11 17.87 -5.61
N MET A 165 -0.96 17.54 -4.33
CA MET A 165 -0.74 18.52 -3.26
C MET A 165 0.62 19.22 -3.40
N VAL A 166 1.70 18.47 -3.60
CA VAL A 166 3.06 19.01 -3.73
C VAL A 166 3.21 19.86 -4.99
N TYR A 167 2.66 19.39 -6.13
CA TYR A 167 2.87 20.03 -7.43
C TYR A 167 1.71 20.89 -7.90
N ARG A 168 0.63 20.99 -7.10
CA ARG A 168 -0.58 21.76 -7.38
C ARG A 168 -1.28 21.34 -8.68
N HIS A 169 -1.30 20.05 -8.98
CA HIS A 169 -2.02 19.49 -10.12
C HIS A 169 -3.46 19.14 -9.73
N ARG A 170 -4.43 19.49 -10.58
CA ARG A 170 -5.84 19.08 -10.38
C ARG A 170 -6.06 17.59 -10.64
N LYS A 171 -5.23 17.00 -11.51
CA LYS A 171 -5.26 15.58 -11.90
C LYS A 171 -3.84 15.10 -12.21
N ILE A 172 -3.53 13.86 -11.88
CA ILE A 172 -2.33 13.16 -12.33
C ILE A 172 -2.79 12.06 -13.28
N ASP A 173 -2.50 12.22 -14.56
CA ASP A 173 -2.66 11.16 -15.55
C ASP A 173 -1.40 10.27 -15.63
N LYS A 174 -1.48 9.16 -16.37
CA LYS A 174 -0.37 8.21 -16.48
C LYS A 174 0.90 8.85 -17.07
N LYS A 175 0.77 9.73 -18.06
CA LYS A 175 1.91 10.42 -18.68
C LYS A 175 2.64 11.32 -17.69
N LEU A 176 1.90 12.08 -16.89
CA LEU A 176 2.46 12.94 -15.86
C LEU A 176 3.07 12.14 -14.71
N PHE A 177 2.40 11.06 -14.31
CA PHE A 177 2.92 10.11 -13.31
C PHE A 177 4.28 9.54 -13.74
N GLU A 178 4.39 9.04 -14.96
CA GLU A 178 5.64 8.49 -15.50
C GLU A 178 6.77 9.53 -15.57
N LYS A 179 6.43 10.82 -15.76
CA LYS A 179 7.42 11.91 -15.65
C LYS A 179 8.00 12.01 -14.23
N TYR A 180 7.16 11.89 -13.20
CA TYR A 180 7.62 11.87 -11.80
C TYR A 180 8.37 10.59 -11.47
N ARG A 181 7.89 9.43 -11.91
CA ARG A 181 8.58 8.16 -11.75
C ARG A 181 10.02 8.24 -12.25
N ARG A 182 10.23 8.69 -13.49
CA ARG A 182 11.58 8.85 -14.05
C ARG A 182 12.43 9.87 -13.31
N ARG A 183 11.82 10.89 -12.70
CA ARG A 183 12.53 11.90 -11.92
C ARG A 183 13.04 11.35 -10.60
N PHE A 184 12.26 10.51 -9.93
CA PHE A 184 12.54 10.00 -8.60
C PHE A 184 13.30 8.67 -8.61
N SER A 185 13.25 7.92 -9.71
CA SER A 185 14.05 6.70 -9.89
C SER A 185 15.55 7.02 -9.76
N PRO A 186 16.31 6.18 -8.99
CA PRO A 186 15.98 4.88 -8.42
C PRO A 186 15.46 4.90 -6.96
N SER A 187 14.97 6.02 -6.47
CA SER A 187 14.52 6.21 -5.08
C SER A 187 13.01 6.46 -4.95
N CYS A 188 12.21 5.85 -5.86
CA CYS A 188 10.77 6.04 -5.91
C CYS A 188 10.05 5.60 -4.65
N SER A 189 10.52 4.54 -3.96
CA SER A 189 9.95 4.06 -2.71
C SER A 189 10.05 5.12 -1.62
N VAL A 190 11.21 5.76 -1.48
CA VAL A 190 11.40 6.87 -0.53
C VAL A 190 10.53 8.07 -0.90
N ALA A 191 10.43 8.42 -2.19
CA ALA A 191 9.52 9.46 -2.64
C ALA A 191 8.05 9.14 -2.28
N SER A 192 7.64 7.87 -2.38
CA SER A 192 6.29 7.42 -1.98
C SER A 192 6.02 7.63 -0.50
N LEU A 193 7.00 7.39 0.40
CA LEU A 193 6.87 7.64 1.84
C LEU A 193 6.52 9.11 2.11
N TYR A 194 7.22 10.05 1.50
CA TYR A 194 6.96 11.48 1.66
C TYR A 194 5.64 11.92 1.04
N LEU A 195 5.28 11.37 -0.11
CA LEU A 195 3.99 11.66 -0.76
C LEU A 195 2.82 11.14 0.07
N TRP A 196 2.93 9.97 0.71
CA TRP A 196 1.94 9.46 1.65
C TRP A 196 1.82 10.36 2.89
N ALA A 197 2.94 10.79 3.47
CA ALA A 197 2.92 11.70 4.61
C ALA A 197 2.20 13.02 4.27
N VAL A 198 2.50 13.61 3.11
CA VAL A 198 1.78 14.81 2.62
C VAL A 198 0.30 14.53 2.41
N ALA A 199 -0.06 13.42 1.77
CA ALA A 199 -1.45 13.02 1.58
C ALA A 199 -2.19 12.79 2.90
N GLY A 200 -1.48 12.32 3.93
CA GLY A 200 -1.97 12.16 5.30
C GLY A 200 -2.08 13.47 6.10
N GLY A 201 -1.57 14.59 5.57
CA GLY A 201 -1.68 15.90 6.22
C GLY A 201 -0.46 16.32 7.04
N ALA A 202 0.70 15.68 6.87
CA ALA A 202 1.93 16.05 7.57
C ALA A 202 2.37 17.51 7.33
N ILE A 203 1.94 18.10 6.22
CA ILE A 203 2.16 19.54 5.92
C ILE A 203 0.79 20.20 5.73
N PRO A 204 0.21 20.83 6.76
CA PRO A 204 -1.16 21.35 6.75
C PRO A 204 -1.44 22.42 5.68
N GLU A 205 -0.41 23.15 5.21
CA GLU A 205 -0.53 24.18 4.18
C GLU A 205 -0.74 23.58 2.76
N LEU A 206 -0.28 22.36 2.54
CA LEU A 206 -0.49 21.66 1.28
C LEU A 206 -1.91 21.09 1.23
N LYS A 207 -2.74 21.65 0.36
CA LYS A 207 -4.14 21.20 0.15
C LYS A 207 -4.27 20.48 -1.18
N ASP A 208 -5.14 19.47 -1.24
CA ASP A 208 -5.45 18.77 -2.49
C ASP A 208 -6.27 19.68 -3.42
N PRO A 209 -5.72 20.11 -4.56
CA PRO A 209 -6.44 20.98 -5.52
C PRO A 209 -7.45 20.22 -6.39
N ALA A 210 -7.59 18.89 -6.19
CA ALA A 210 -8.61 18.13 -6.92
C ALA A 210 -10.02 18.70 -6.64
N PRO A 211 -10.91 18.76 -7.64
CA PRO A 211 -12.28 19.18 -7.42
C PRO A 211 -12.96 18.26 -6.42
N LYS A 212 -13.59 18.86 -5.40
CA LYS A 212 -14.42 18.10 -4.44
C LYS A 212 -15.49 17.35 -5.23
N LYS A 213 -15.62 16.03 -5.02
CA LYS A 213 -16.75 15.27 -5.57
C LYS A 213 -18.03 15.91 -5.04
N THR A 214 -18.77 16.63 -5.89
CA THR A 214 -20.12 17.09 -5.56
C THR A 214 -20.98 15.87 -5.33
N ASN A 215 -21.51 15.75 -4.12
CA ASN A 215 -22.39 14.65 -3.76
C ASN A 215 -23.70 14.84 -4.54
N LYS A 216 -23.84 14.15 -5.69
CA LYS A 216 -25.02 14.25 -6.57
C LYS A 216 -26.35 14.03 -5.83
N ARG A 217 -26.34 13.37 -4.66
CA ARG A 217 -27.52 13.21 -3.80
C ARG A 217 -27.95 14.52 -3.11
N GLN A 218 -27.02 15.39 -2.72
CA GLN A 218 -27.39 16.67 -2.06
C GLN A 218 -27.93 17.68 -3.07
N THR A 219 -27.43 17.69 -4.30
CA THR A 219 -27.92 18.57 -5.37
C THR A 219 -29.33 18.19 -5.85
N ALA A 220 -29.66 16.89 -5.86
CA ALA A 220 -30.99 16.41 -6.22
C ALA A 220 -32.06 16.77 -5.16
N VAL A 221 -31.70 16.63 -3.87
CA VAL A 221 -32.58 16.97 -2.73
C VAL A 221 -32.80 18.49 -2.67
N GLN A 222 -31.80 19.29 -2.96
CA GLN A 222 -31.89 20.75 -2.96
C GLN A 222 -32.71 21.28 -4.15
N LYS A 223 -32.60 20.67 -5.34
CA LYS A 223 -33.44 20.96 -6.48
C LYS A 223 -34.92 20.56 -6.26
N ALA A 224 -35.15 19.41 -5.62
CA ALA A 224 -36.53 18.98 -5.31
C ALA A 224 -37.20 19.88 -4.27
N ARG A 225 -36.45 20.50 -3.33
CA ARG A 225 -36.98 21.45 -2.36
C ARG A 225 -37.29 22.85 -2.95
N MET A 226 -36.58 23.25 -3.99
CA MET A 226 -36.83 24.54 -4.67
C MET A 226 -37.95 24.47 -5.71
N GLY A 227 -38.29 23.26 -6.20
CA GLY A 227 -39.37 23.06 -7.17
C GLY A 227 -40.78 22.93 -6.57
N ASN A 228 -40.92 22.84 -5.23
CA ASN A 228 -42.20 22.69 -4.55
C ASN A 228 -42.74 23.98 -3.91
N ASN A 229 -42.10 25.13 -4.18
CA ASN A 229 -42.52 26.45 -3.69
C ASN A 229 -42.83 27.43 -4.83
N ALA A 230 -43.35 26.94 -5.95
CA ALA A 230 -43.87 27.75 -7.02
C ALA A 230 -45.33 27.37 -7.33
#